data_9b3a5e34ac932b70ceebb9c8deae0ddb
#
_entry.id   9b3a5e34ac932b70ceebb9c8deae0ddb
#
_cell.length_a   1.000
_cell.length_b   1.000
_cell.length_c   1.000
_cell.angle_alpha   90.00
_cell.angle_beta   90.00
_cell.angle_gamma   90.00
#
_symmetry.space_group_name_H-M   'P 1'
#
loop_
_entity.id
_entity.type
_entity.pdbx_description
1 polymer ?
#
loop_
_entity_poly.entity_id
_entity_poly.type
_entity_poly.pdbx_seq_one_letter_code
_entity_poly.pdbx_strand_id
1 'polypeptide(L)'
;MISFLNSNEVIIVKEGKFRVIFRGIKRGGYVMKKSIILILILVTCIFTFNHFAQNNRNDLSELGTHVQNIKLEYKSERGFGNNRFDIYSFSVEGEVNFNNDVSNLEEIYQKEFRNILNTESKKNPELKEKQNQIENLLEKKRFMYKFINLKGTKKLYLYDSVSNKGYCFILTI
;
A
#
# COMPACT_ATOMS: atom_id res chain seq x y z
N MET A 1 23.15 -8.77 13.36
CA MET A 1 23.24 -8.61 14.81
C MET A 1 23.46 -7.13 15.08
N ILE A 2 22.44 -6.42 15.54
CA ILE A 2 22.54 -4.97 15.84
C ILE A 2 22.46 -4.84 17.35
N SER A 3 23.50 -4.30 17.99
CA SER A 3 23.52 -4.02 19.41
C SER A 3 23.55 -2.51 19.64
N PHE A 4 22.58 -1.99 20.36
CA PHE A 4 22.63 -0.63 20.87
C PHE A 4 22.99 -0.69 22.35
N LEU A 5 24.12 -0.09 22.71
CA LEU A 5 24.58 0.06 24.08
C LEU A 5 24.17 1.46 24.57
N ASN A 6 23.19 1.55 25.43
CA ASN A 6 23.13 2.63 26.40
C ASN A 6 23.43 2.01 27.77
N SER A 7 24.07 2.74 28.66
CA SER A 7 24.78 2.25 29.84
C SER A 7 24.04 1.28 30.79
N ASN A 8 22.78 1.01 30.54
CA ASN A 8 21.94 0.19 31.43
C ASN A 8 20.96 -0.78 30.77
N GLU A 9 20.95 -0.89 29.41
CA GLU A 9 20.02 -1.76 28.70
C GLU A 9 20.72 -2.42 27.49
N VAL A 10 20.51 -3.72 27.31
CA VAL A 10 21.01 -4.47 26.14
C VAL A 10 19.80 -5.06 25.42
N ILE A 11 19.56 -4.63 24.19
CA ILE A 11 18.56 -5.21 23.32
C ILE A 11 19.27 -6.18 22.37
N ILE A 12 18.93 -7.46 22.43
CA ILE A 12 19.45 -8.49 21.53
C ILE A 12 18.36 -8.88 20.56
N VAL A 13 18.64 -8.68 19.26
CA VAL A 13 17.78 -9.15 18.18
C VAL A 13 18.46 -10.34 17.51
N LYS A 14 17.86 -11.51 17.58
CA LYS A 14 18.31 -12.72 16.89
C LYS A 14 17.11 -13.42 16.26
N GLU A 15 17.16 -13.63 14.94
CA GLU A 15 16.18 -14.41 14.18
C GLU A 15 14.71 -13.92 14.33
N GLY A 16 14.48 -12.59 14.31
CA GLY A 16 13.13 -12.02 14.41
C GLY A 16 12.50 -12.11 15.81
N LYS A 17 13.24 -12.55 16.81
CA LYS A 17 12.77 -12.59 18.21
C LYS A 17 13.46 -11.50 19.03
N PHE A 18 12.67 -10.68 19.70
CA PHE A 18 13.15 -9.64 20.62
C PHE A 18 13.32 -10.23 22.02
N ARG A 19 14.50 -10.07 22.62
CA ARG A 19 14.72 -10.35 24.04
C ARG A 19 15.25 -9.08 24.70
N VAL A 20 14.47 -8.48 25.57
CA VAL A 20 14.89 -7.36 26.40
C VAL A 20 15.40 -7.90 27.72
N ILE A 21 16.69 -7.69 28.01
CA ILE A 21 17.28 -8.09 29.28
C ILE A 21 17.49 -6.84 30.13
N PHE A 22 16.66 -6.69 31.16
CA PHE A 22 16.83 -5.63 32.14
C PHE A 22 17.86 -6.07 33.20
N ARG A 23 19.03 -5.41 33.25
CA ARG A 23 19.92 -5.52 34.40
C ARG A 23 19.48 -4.53 35.48
N GLY A 24 19.07 -5.04 36.61
CA GLY A 24 18.49 -4.26 37.70
C GLY A 24 19.37 -3.11 38.15
N ILE A 25 18.80 -1.91 38.07
CA ILE A 25 19.37 -0.70 38.66
C ILE A 25 18.40 -0.25 39.75
N LYS A 26 18.87 -0.41 40.98
CA LYS A 26 18.30 0.29 42.12
C LYS A 26 18.77 1.73 42.05
N ARG A 27 18.00 2.64 41.38
CA ARG A 27 17.92 4.09 41.63
C ARG A 27 17.15 4.76 40.50
N GLY A 28 16.03 5.38 40.80
CA GLY A 28 15.34 6.33 39.93
C GLY A 28 14.10 5.82 39.22
N GLY A 29 13.02 5.50 39.95
CA GLY A 29 11.74 5.02 39.35
C GLY A 29 11.08 5.93 38.30
N TYR A 30 11.62 7.14 38.09
CA TYR A 30 11.11 8.10 37.13
C TYR A 30 11.73 7.92 35.73
N VAL A 31 13.01 7.58 35.65
CA VAL A 31 13.72 7.33 34.36
C VAL A 31 13.24 6.03 33.76
N MET A 32 13.06 4.96 34.57
CA MET A 32 12.53 3.68 34.08
C MET A 32 11.13 3.80 33.48
N LYS A 33 10.24 4.62 34.04
CA LYS A 33 8.88 4.82 33.48
C LYS A 33 8.91 5.47 32.11
N LYS A 34 9.79 6.45 31.87
CA LYS A 34 9.93 7.13 30.58
C LYS A 34 10.50 6.20 29.51
N SER A 35 11.50 5.36 29.85
CA SER A 35 12.08 4.39 28.91
C SER A 35 11.06 3.31 28.51
N ILE A 36 10.26 2.81 29.44
CA ILE A 36 9.21 1.83 29.16
C ILE A 36 8.15 2.42 28.22
N ILE A 37 7.73 3.66 28.45
CA ILE A 37 6.76 4.36 27.58
C ILE A 37 7.34 4.53 26.17
N LEU A 38 8.60 4.92 26.05
CA LEU A 38 9.25 5.08 24.74
C LEU A 38 9.33 3.76 23.97
N ILE A 39 9.67 2.67 24.64
CA ILE A 39 9.70 1.33 24.03
C ILE A 39 8.31 0.89 23.60
N LEU A 40 7.28 1.11 24.39
CA LEU A 40 5.89 0.81 24.05
C LEU A 40 5.42 1.59 22.81
N ILE A 41 5.76 2.88 22.71
CA ILE A 41 5.45 3.70 21.54
C ILE A 41 6.17 3.15 20.30
N LEU A 42 7.43 2.77 20.42
CA LEU A 42 8.23 2.26 19.31
C LEU A 42 7.71 0.91 18.81
N VAL A 43 7.33 0.02 19.72
CA VAL A 43 6.71 -1.26 19.40
C VAL A 43 5.35 -1.09 18.73
N THR A 44 4.51 -0.19 19.24
CA THR A 44 3.21 0.11 18.60
C THR A 44 3.39 0.72 17.22
N CYS A 45 4.35 1.63 17.01
CA CYS A 45 4.65 2.18 15.69
C CYS A 45 5.11 1.09 14.69
N ILE A 46 5.99 0.19 15.11
CA ILE A 46 6.45 -0.93 14.27
C ILE A 46 5.28 -1.86 13.93
N PHE A 47 4.43 -2.16 14.91
CA PHE A 47 3.28 -3.05 14.71
C PHE A 47 2.25 -2.44 13.75
N THR A 48 1.92 -1.17 13.93
CA THR A 48 0.99 -0.45 13.05
C THR A 48 1.55 -0.33 11.64
N PHE A 49 2.84 -0.02 11.48
CA PHE A 49 3.49 0.05 10.17
C PHE A 49 3.47 -1.31 9.43
N ASN A 50 3.83 -2.39 10.12
CA ASN A 50 3.80 -3.74 9.55
C ASN A 50 2.38 -4.17 9.16
N HIS A 51 1.38 -3.87 10.00
CA HIS A 51 -0.01 -4.18 9.71
C HIS A 51 -0.51 -3.40 8.47
N PHE A 52 -0.14 -2.13 8.34
CA PHE A 52 -0.52 -1.30 7.20
C PHE A 52 0.15 -1.78 5.90
N ALA A 53 1.45 -2.11 5.96
CA ALA A 53 2.20 -2.65 4.82
C ALA A 53 1.65 -4.02 4.36
N GLN A 54 1.25 -4.87 5.30
CA GLN A 54 0.67 -6.17 4.99
C GLN A 54 -0.73 -6.06 4.36
N ASN A 55 -1.57 -5.13 4.80
CA ASN A 55 -2.86 -4.88 4.19
C ASN A 55 -2.73 -4.41 2.73
N ASN A 56 -1.81 -3.49 2.44
CA ASN A 56 -1.57 -3.02 1.09
C ASN A 56 -1.08 -4.16 0.17
N ARG A 57 -0.25 -5.07 0.67
CA ARG A 57 0.19 -6.26 -0.08
C ARG A 57 -0.97 -7.22 -0.35
N ASN A 58 -1.87 -7.43 0.60
CA ASN A 58 -3.03 -8.29 0.43
C ASN A 58 -3.97 -7.75 -0.66
N ASP A 59 -4.09 -6.43 -0.77
CA ASP A 59 -4.92 -5.80 -1.80
C ASP A 59 -4.39 -6.02 -3.24
N LEU A 60 -3.08 -6.24 -3.41
CA LEU A 60 -2.43 -6.49 -4.69
C LEU A 60 -1.91 -7.93 -4.84
N SER A 61 -2.38 -8.86 -3.99
CA SER A 61 -1.90 -10.25 -3.94
C SER A 61 -2.03 -11.00 -5.27
N GLU A 62 -2.96 -10.60 -6.14
CA GLU A 62 -3.17 -11.24 -7.45
C GLU A 62 -2.04 -10.97 -8.47
N LEU A 63 -1.14 -10.04 -8.18
CA LEU A 63 0.08 -9.83 -8.96
C LEU A 63 1.28 -10.61 -8.41
N GLY A 64 1.09 -11.35 -7.30
CA GLY A 64 2.13 -12.15 -6.67
C GLY A 64 3.18 -11.33 -5.91
N THR A 65 4.35 -11.92 -5.70
CA THR A 65 5.44 -11.33 -4.92
C THR A 65 6.30 -10.32 -5.67
N HIS A 66 6.06 -10.15 -6.96
CA HIS A 66 6.86 -9.29 -7.84
C HIS A 66 6.50 -7.80 -7.76
N VAL A 67 5.48 -7.46 -6.97
CA VAL A 67 5.03 -6.07 -6.79
C VAL A 67 5.75 -5.42 -5.63
N GLN A 68 6.33 -4.26 -5.89
CA GLN A 68 7.09 -3.47 -4.91
C GLN A 68 6.61 -2.02 -4.88
N ASN A 69 7.11 -1.25 -3.92
CA ASN A 69 6.84 0.18 -3.76
C ASN A 69 5.34 0.50 -3.76
N ILE A 70 4.55 -0.38 -3.14
CA ILE A 70 3.10 -0.21 -3.06
C ILE A 70 2.78 1.01 -2.20
N LYS A 71 2.09 1.98 -2.82
CA LYS A 71 1.66 3.21 -2.15
C LYS A 71 0.18 3.42 -2.38
N LEU A 72 -0.56 3.71 -1.32
CA LEU A 72 -1.95 4.15 -1.41
C LEU A 72 -1.97 5.62 -1.87
N GLU A 73 -2.45 5.87 -3.07
CA GLU A 73 -2.53 7.20 -3.68
C GLU A 73 -3.86 7.88 -3.38
N TYR A 74 -4.93 7.11 -3.28
CA TYR A 74 -6.26 7.60 -2.94
C TYR A 74 -7.06 6.54 -2.19
N LYS A 75 -7.84 6.99 -1.23
CA LYS A 75 -8.80 6.18 -0.47
C LYS A 75 -10.11 6.94 -0.35
N SER A 76 -11.18 6.36 -0.87
CA SER A 76 -12.51 6.96 -0.72
C SER A 76 -12.98 6.93 0.73
N GLU A 77 -13.84 7.87 1.10
CA GLU A 77 -14.64 7.76 2.31
C GLU A 77 -15.55 6.53 2.20
N ARG A 78 -15.54 5.71 3.24
CA ARG A 78 -16.37 4.50 3.27
C ARG A 78 -17.76 4.87 3.74
N GLY A 79 -18.74 4.68 2.85
CA GLY A 79 -20.16 4.80 3.20
C GLY A 79 -20.68 3.61 3.99
N PHE A 80 -21.94 3.67 4.37
CA PHE A 80 -22.69 2.52 4.91
C PHE A 80 -22.72 1.44 3.82
N GLY A 81 -22.15 0.26 4.09
CA GLY A 81 -22.21 -0.86 3.17
C GLY A 81 -20.88 -1.31 2.55
N ASN A 82 -19.75 -0.91 3.12
CA ASN A 82 -18.41 -1.31 2.66
C ASN A 82 -18.02 -0.87 1.22
N ASN A 83 -18.78 0.03 0.61
CA ASN A 83 -18.40 0.59 -0.69
C ASN A 83 -17.02 1.23 -0.60
N ARG A 84 -16.15 0.85 -1.52
CA ARG A 84 -14.75 1.23 -1.51
C ARG A 84 -14.30 1.59 -2.91
N PHE A 85 -13.61 2.73 -3.05
CA PHE A 85 -12.84 3.06 -4.23
C PHE A 85 -11.46 3.52 -3.78
N ASP A 86 -10.45 2.68 -4.00
CA ASP A 86 -9.07 2.97 -3.62
C ASP A 86 -8.18 2.89 -4.85
N ILE A 87 -7.13 3.69 -4.88
CA ILE A 87 -6.12 3.70 -5.94
C ILE A 87 -4.76 3.52 -5.30
N TYR A 88 -4.02 2.52 -5.79
CA TYR A 88 -2.64 2.27 -5.42
C TYR A 88 -1.73 2.55 -6.60
N SER A 89 -0.50 3.00 -6.32
CA SER A 89 0.61 2.91 -7.26
C SER A 89 1.56 1.78 -6.82
N PHE A 90 2.27 1.20 -7.78
CA PHE A 90 3.24 0.14 -7.54
C PHE A 90 4.32 0.13 -8.64
N SER A 91 5.40 -0.59 -8.39
CA SER A 91 6.38 -0.99 -9.38
C SER A 91 6.46 -2.51 -9.45
N VAL A 92 7.06 -3.03 -10.52
CA VAL A 92 7.21 -4.47 -10.74
C VAL A 92 8.68 -4.83 -10.78
N GLU A 93 9.05 -5.90 -10.07
CA GLU A 93 10.36 -6.52 -10.15
C GLU A 93 10.20 -7.97 -10.62
N GLY A 94 10.73 -8.27 -11.81
CA GLY A 94 10.55 -9.57 -12.45
C GLY A 94 9.33 -9.62 -13.39
N GLU A 95 8.88 -10.83 -13.69
CA GLU A 95 7.78 -11.05 -14.64
C GLU A 95 6.44 -11.12 -13.94
N VAL A 96 5.49 -10.32 -14.41
CA VAL A 96 4.08 -10.36 -14.00
C VAL A 96 3.22 -10.56 -15.24
N ASN A 97 2.26 -11.47 -15.15
CA ASN A 97 1.37 -11.76 -16.25
C ASN A 97 0.30 -10.68 -16.39
N PHE A 98 0.54 -9.73 -17.31
CA PHE A 98 -0.42 -8.73 -17.75
C PHE A 98 -0.95 -9.07 -19.15
N ASN A 99 -2.16 -8.63 -19.46
CA ASN A 99 -2.70 -8.69 -20.80
C ASN A 99 -2.12 -7.53 -21.64
N ASN A 100 -1.53 -7.86 -22.78
CA ASN A 100 -0.97 -6.89 -23.72
C ASN A 100 -2.01 -6.44 -24.77
N ASP A 101 -3.13 -7.17 -24.92
CA ASP A 101 -4.22 -6.76 -25.80
C ASP A 101 -5.07 -5.69 -25.10
N VAL A 102 -4.87 -4.46 -25.49
CA VAL A 102 -5.55 -3.29 -24.92
C VAL A 102 -6.92 -3.01 -25.54
N SER A 103 -7.41 -3.87 -26.45
CA SER A 103 -8.68 -3.65 -27.16
C SER A 103 -9.87 -3.45 -26.21
N ASN A 104 -9.90 -4.18 -25.11
CA ASN A 104 -10.96 -4.13 -24.10
C ASN A 104 -10.66 -3.17 -22.93
N LEU A 105 -9.43 -2.67 -22.81
CA LEU A 105 -9.01 -1.88 -21.67
C LEU A 105 -9.81 -0.57 -21.55
N GLU A 106 -9.96 0.14 -22.65
CA GLU A 106 -10.68 1.41 -22.66
C GLU A 106 -12.15 1.23 -22.27
N GLU A 107 -12.81 0.19 -22.79
CA GLU A 107 -14.19 -0.14 -22.42
C GLU A 107 -14.31 -0.46 -20.93
N ILE A 108 -13.43 -1.31 -20.38
CA ILE A 108 -13.42 -1.65 -18.95
C ILE A 108 -13.22 -0.39 -18.10
N TYR A 109 -12.24 0.45 -18.45
CA TYR A 109 -11.97 1.68 -17.70
C TYR A 109 -13.16 2.64 -17.73
N GLN A 110 -13.73 2.91 -18.91
CA GLN A 110 -14.86 3.80 -19.10
C GLN A 110 -16.10 3.34 -18.34
N LYS A 111 -16.41 2.05 -18.45
CA LYS A 111 -17.61 1.47 -17.86
C LYS A 111 -17.56 1.36 -16.34
N GLU A 112 -16.42 0.94 -15.80
CA GLU A 112 -16.33 0.51 -14.41
C GLU A 112 -15.70 1.55 -13.48
N PHE A 113 -14.76 2.37 -13.98
CA PHE A 113 -13.93 3.20 -13.11
C PHE A 113 -14.02 4.71 -13.38
N ARG A 114 -14.16 5.14 -14.63
CA ARG A 114 -14.06 6.54 -15.01
C ARG A 114 -15.09 7.43 -14.32
N ASN A 115 -16.34 7.00 -14.24
CA ASN A 115 -17.40 7.81 -13.62
C ASN A 115 -17.16 8.04 -12.13
N ILE A 116 -16.67 7.02 -11.43
CA ILE A 116 -16.33 7.12 -10.00
C ILE A 116 -15.12 8.02 -9.83
N LEU A 117 -14.08 7.79 -10.62
CA LEU A 117 -12.87 8.62 -10.60
C LEU A 117 -13.19 10.10 -10.90
N ASN A 118 -14.05 10.40 -11.86
CA ASN A 118 -14.53 11.75 -12.17
C ASN A 118 -15.26 12.38 -10.99
N THR A 119 -16.06 11.61 -10.28
CA THR A 119 -16.82 12.10 -9.11
C THR A 119 -15.89 12.42 -7.94
N GLU A 120 -14.98 11.53 -7.65
CA GLU A 120 -14.04 11.69 -6.54
C GLU A 120 -12.98 12.77 -6.82
N SER A 121 -12.51 12.88 -8.08
CA SER A 121 -11.52 13.89 -8.47
C SER A 121 -12.06 15.33 -8.43
N LYS A 122 -13.39 15.54 -8.52
CA LYS A 122 -13.98 16.86 -8.31
C LYS A 122 -13.80 17.38 -6.89
N LYS A 123 -13.65 16.47 -5.93
CA LYS A 123 -13.48 16.79 -4.49
C LYS A 123 -12.02 16.86 -4.08
N ASN A 124 -11.12 16.30 -4.89
CA ASN A 124 -9.71 16.16 -4.56
C ASN A 124 -8.81 16.57 -5.73
N PRO A 125 -8.13 17.75 -5.64
CA PRO A 125 -7.25 18.25 -6.71
C PRO A 125 -6.07 17.31 -7.04
N GLU A 126 -5.47 16.65 -6.02
CA GLU A 126 -4.37 15.73 -6.23
C GLU A 126 -4.83 14.50 -7.03
N LEU A 127 -6.04 14.01 -6.74
CA LEU A 127 -6.64 12.92 -7.49
C LEU A 127 -6.95 13.33 -8.93
N LYS A 128 -7.33 14.60 -9.15
CA LYS A 128 -7.57 15.14 -10.49
C LYS A 128 -6.31 15.15 -11.34
N GLU A 129 -5.19 15.56 -10.76
CA GLU A 129 -3.89 15.52 -11.44
C GLU A 129 -3.49 14.09 -11.79
N LYS A 130 -3.67 13.15 -10.86
CA LYS A 130 -3.42 11.73 -11.06
C LYS A 130 -4.29 11.15 -12.17
N GLN A 131 -5.57 11.48 -12.18
CA GLN A 131 -6.49 11.09 -13.24
C GLN A 131 -5.99 11.53 -14.62
N ASN A 132 -5.60 12.80 -14.76
CA ASN A 132 -5.09 13.34 -16.02
C ASN A 132 -3.82 12.58 -16.49
N GLN A 133 -2.91 12.22 -15.56
CA GLN A 133 -1.73 11.41 -15.87
C GLN A 133 -2.12 10.03 -16.41
N ILE A 134 -3.06 9.35 -15.78
CA ILE A 134 -3.53 8.03 -16.17
C ILE A 134 -4.25 8.08 -17.54
N GLU A 135 -5.15 9.03 -17.72
CA GLU A 135 -5.88 9.18 -18.99
C GLU A 135 -4.93 9.48 -20.16
N ASN A 136 -3.91 10.33 -19.97
CA ASN A 136 -2.87 10.59 -20.97
C ASN A 136 -2.08 9.33 -21.36
N LEU A 137 -1.80 8.45 -20.40
CA LEU A 137 -1.11 7.19 -20.67
C LEU A 137 -2.03 6.17 -21.36
N LEU A 138 -3.32 6.14 -21.03
CA LEU A 138 -4.32 5.31 -21.72
C LEU A 138 -4.44 5.72 -23.20
N GLU A 139 -4.53 7.02 -23.50
CA GLU A 139 -4.57 7.54 -24.87
C GLU A 139 -3.35 7.13 -25.69
N LYS A 140 -2.18 7.06 -25.07
CA LYS A 140 -0.94 6.60 -25.70
C LYS A 140 -0.87 5.10 -25.88
N LYS A 141 -1.86 4.32 -25.41
CA LYS A 141 -1.92 2.85 -25.46
C LYS A 141 -0.68 2.18 -24.87
N ARG A 142 -0.13 2.76 -23.81
CA ARG A 142 1.14 2.29 -23.21
C ARG A 142 0.98 1.32 -22.05
N PHE A 143 -0.25 1.09 -21.60
CA PHE A 143 -0.51 0.18 -20.50
C PHE A 143 -0.69 -1.27 -20.97
N MET A 144 -0.04 -2.17 -20.26
CA MET A 144 -0.51 -3.54 -20.11
C MET A 144 -1.50 -3.57 -18.94
N TYR A 145 -2.46 -4.47 -18.94
CA TYR A 145 -3.46 -4.49 -17.89
C TYR A 145 -3.83 -5.89 -17.40
N LYS A 146 -4.40 -5.95 -16.21
CA LYS A 146 -5.07 -7.13 -15.68
C LYS A 146 -6.36 -6.68 -15.01
N PHE A 147 -7.48 -7.25 -15.43
CA PHE A 147 -8.78 -6.97 -14.84
C PHE A 147 -9.29 -8.21 -14.10
N ILE A 148 -9.76 -8.00 -12.88
CA ILE A 148 -10.31 -9.03 -12.02
C ILE A 148 -11.68 -8.57 -11.56
N ASN A 149 -12.68 -9.43 -11.79
CA ASN A 149 -14.04 -9.20 -11.33
C ASN A 149 -14.45 -10.36 -10.41
N LEU A 150 -14.39 -10.12 -9.13
CA LEU A 150 -14.81 -11.05 -8.08
C LEU A 150 -16.13 -10.57 -7.50
N LYS A 151 -16.88 -11.46 -6.83
CA LYS A 151 -18.16 -11.09 -6.21
C LYS A 151 -18.03 -9.82 -5.36
N GLY A 152 -18.62 -8.70 -5.84
CA GLY A 152 -18.65 -7.43 -5.15
C GLY A 152 -17.34 -6.61 -5.21
N THR A 153 -16.26 -7.12 -5.82
CA THR A 153 -15.00 -6.38 -5.94
C THR A 153 -14.45 -6.48 -7.35
N LYS A 154 -14.14 -5.32 -7.93
CA LYS A 154 -13.48 -5.17 -9.22
C LYS A 154 -12.11 -4.56 -9.02
N LYS A 155 -11.07 -5.16 -9.63
CA LYS A 155 -9.71 -4.63 -9.60
C LYS A 155 -9.20 -4.46 -11.03
N LEU A 156 -8.71 -3.26 -11.34
CA LEU A 156 -8.05 -2.96 -12.60
C LEU A 156 -6.60 -2.57 -12.32
N TYR A 157 -5.69 -3.38 -12.77
CA TYR A 157 -4.26 -3.12 -12.76
C TYR A 157 -3.85 -2.57 -14.11
N LEU A 158 -3.18 -1.43 -14.11
CA LEU A 158 -2.56 -0.80 -15.26
C LEU A 158 -1.06 -0.75 -15.02
N TYR A 159 -0.24 -1.14 -15.99
CA TYR A 159 1.21 -1.15 -15.84
C TYR A 159 1.90 -0.62 -17.09
N ASP A 160 2.71 0.43 -16.94
CA ASP A 160 3.60 0.96 -17.96
C ASP A 160 5.02 0.40 -17.76
N SER A 161 5.42 -0.53 -18.61
CA SER A 161 6.74 -1.17 -18.53
C SER A 161 7.90 -0.22 -18.78
N VAL A 162 7.68 0.88 -19.51
CA VAL A 162 8.73 1.86 -19.84
C VAL A 162 9.11 2.68 -18.60
N SER A 163 8.11 3.11 -17.82
CA SER A 163 8.36 3.87 -16.59
C SER A 163 8.47 2.99 -15.35
N ASN A 164 8.27 1.68 -15.47
CA ASN A 164 8.13 0.73 -14.37
C ASN A 164 7.12 1.20 -13.31
N LYS A 165 6.00 1.73 -13.76
CA LYS A 165 4.97 2.27 -12.88
C LYS A 165 3.61 1.66 -13.16
N GLY A 166 2.97 1.18 -12.12
CA GLY A 166 1.63 0.64 -12.18
C GLY A 166 0.64 1.39 -11.31
N TYR A 167 -0.64 1.24 -11.66
CA TYR A 167 -1.78 1.69 -10.87
C TYR A 167 -2.75 0.54 -10.68
N CYS A 168 -3.32 0.45 -9.48
CA CYS A 168 -4.39 -0.50 -9.18
C CYS A 168 -5.60 0.27 -8.70
N PHE A 169 -6.71 0.12 -9.40
CA PHE A 169 -8.02 0.61 -8.97
C PHE A 169 -8.77 -0.54 -8.30
N ILE A 170 -9.27 -0.31 -7.11
CA ILE A 170 -10.10 -1.28 -6.37
C ILE A 170 -11.46 -0.64 -6.15
N LEU A 171 -12.49 -1.28 -6.68
CA LEU A 171 -13.89 -0.92 -6.49
C LEU A 171 -14.61 -2.07 -5.80
N THR A 172 -15.19 -1.82 -4.64
CA THR A 172 -16.10 -2.75 -3.94
C THR A 172 -17.47 -2.10 -3.84
N ILE A 173 -18.53 -2.84 -4.18
CA ILE A 173 -19.92 -2.41 -4.20
C ILE A 173 -20.75 -3.29 -3.26
#